data_dff724c37ea00229963c0e7f59ee14d3
#
_entry.id   dff724c37ea00229963c0e7f59ee14d3
#
_cell.length_a   1.000
_cell.length_b   1.000
_cell.length_c   1.000
_cell.angle_alpha   90.00
_cell.angle_beta   90.00
_cell.angle_gamma   90.00
#
_symmetry.space_group_name_H-M   'P 1'
#
loop_
_entity.id
_entity.type
_entity.pdbx_description
1 polymer ?
#
loop_
_entity_poly.entity_id
_entity_poly.type
_entity_poly.pdbx_seq_one_letter_code
_entity_poly.pdbx_strand_id
1 'polypeptide(L)'
;MITTKGGASRHPVDLAVPDHACQGGTFARTGGGRWDGPLDARDCPRGGRRDGAELGRASRPITELSTRPVVRQLLESAPMTLLMSGKPAAPSTVEKRRLVLHRLVADAVEREVLTFNPLAGLTGRASMGDDVAVDEVDPRTVVNPRQARQLLAACTYVSDRQSRDQGQRLHAFFACLYFGGLRPGEALGLHGEDCVLPDEGWGELVLCRSFSASNARYSDEGRVHEERALKRRARREIRRVPIPPELVVILREHMEVYGTASDGRLFRGSKTGQGVPVSVYTRAWKKARVIGLAPHQVGTSLAARPYDLRHAAVSTWLNGGADPAEVAARAGHSVAVLLKIYAKCVDGNREVINRKIDRVLRDEH
;
A
#
# COMPACT_ATOMS: atom_id res chain seq x y z
N MET A 1 -22.26 -15.36 8.97
CA MET A 1 -23.37 -15.53 9.89
C MET A 1 -22.92 -16.43 11.01
N ILE A 2 -22.95 -15.93 12.20
CA ILE A 2 -22.42 -16.60 13.38
C ILE A 2 -23.60 -16.82 14.33
N THR A 3 -23.93 -18.08 14.63
CA THR A 3 -25.02 -18.42 15.53
C THR A 3 -24.48 -18.89 16.88
N THR A 4 -25.09 -18.43 17.93
CA THR A 4 -24.84 -18.90 19.30
C THR A 4 -25.78 -20.04 19.66
N LYS A 5 -25.31 -21.17 20.22
CA LYS A 5 -26.12 -22.19 20.88
C LYS A 5 -26.08 -21.90 22.38
N GLY A 6 -27.21 -21.49 22.92
CA GLY A 6 -27.44 -21.45 24.34
C GLY A 6 -28.95 -21.42 24.53
N GLY A 7 -29.51 -22.27 25.36
CA GLY A 7 -30.94 -22.44 25.55
C GLY A 7 -31.66 -21.18 26.02
N ALA A 8 -32.84 -20.99 25.52
CA ALA A 8 -33.81 -19.91 25.67
C ALA A 8 -33.58 -18.69 24.78
N SER A 9 -34.41 -18.59 23.75
CA SER A 9 -34.80 -17.44 22.92
C SER A 9 -33.89 -16.21 22.93
N ARG A 10 -32.71 -16.31 22.32
CA ARG A 10 -31.91 -15.16 21.92
C ARG A 10 -31.86 -15.14 20.40
N HIS A 11 -32.22 -14.03 19.82
CA HIS A 11 -32.09 -13.79 18.38
C HIS A 11 -30.66 -14.05 17.91
N PRO A 12 -30.47 -14.65 16.75
CA PRO A 12 -29.13 -14.80 16.17
C PRO A 12 -28.52 -13.42 15.97
N VAL A 13 -27.30 -13.23 16.46
CA VAL A 13 -26.52 -12.04 16.21
C VAL A 13 -25.89 -12.22 14.84
N ASP A 14 -26.47 -11.55 13.86
CA ASP A 14 -25.89 -11.44 12.51
C ASP A 14 -24.66 -10.52 12.58
N LEU A 15 -23.47 -11.10 12.69
CA LEU A 15 -22.25 -10.41 12.32
C LEU A 15 -22.18 -10.43 10.77
N ALA A 16 -23.12 -9.73 10.14
CA ALA A 16 -23.06 -9.51 8.72
C ALA A 16 -21.84 -8.62 8.42
N VAL A 17 -20.93 -9.12 7.63
CA VAL A 17 -20.13 -8.25 6.77
C VAL A 17 -21.16 -7.42 5.99
N PRO A 18 -21.09 -6.07 5.96
CA PRO A 18 -22.09 -5.25 5.32
C PRO A 18 -22.45 -5.78 3.94
N ASP A 19 -23.72 -5.81 3.59
CA ASP A 19 -24.27 -6.32 2.32
C ASP A 19 -23.56 -5.82 1.06
N HIS A 20 -22.80 -4.73 1.18
CA HIS A 20 -22.00 -4.13 0.10
C HIS A 20 -20.71 -4.88 -0.24
N ALA A 21 -20.28 -5.85 0.57
CA ALA A 21 -19.07 -6.63 0.27
C ALA A 21 -19.26 -7.65 -0.86
N CYS A 22 -20.51 -7.98 -1.20
CA CYS A 22 -20.84 -8.92 -2.25
C CYS A 22 -22.10 -8.46 -3.00
N GLN A 23 -21.96 -7.62 -4.02
CA GLN A 23 -23.07 -7.38 -4.93
C GLN A 23 -23.44 -8.71 -5.62
N GLY A 24 -24.58 -9.28 -5.22
CA GLY A 24 -25.19 -10.45 -5.83
C GLY A 24 -25.14 -11.76 -5.05
N GLY A 25 -24.62 -11.77 -3.81
CA GLY A 25 -24.65 -12.92 -2.95
C GLY A 25 -25.30 -12.60 -1.62
N THR A 26 -26.52 -13.01 -1.41
CA THR A 26 -27.10 -13.11 -0.07
C THR A 26 -26.26 -14.11 0.72
N PHE A 27 -25.62 -13.67 1.79
CA PHE A 27 -25.07 -14.62 2.76
C PHE A 27 -26.23 -15.42 3.31
N ALA A 28 -26.31 -16.70 2.95
CA ALA A 28 -27.39 -17.56 3.43
C ALA A 28 -27.30 -17.66 4.95
N ARG A 29 -28.46 -17.55 5.59
CA ARG A 29 -28.63 -17.88 7.00
C ARG A 29 -28.14 -19.30 7.24
N THR A 30 -27.33 -19.48 8.25
CA THR A 30 -26.70 -20.73 8.63
C THR A 30 -27.72 -21.82 8.95
N GLY A 31 -27.83 -22.80 8.12
CA GLY A 31 -28.16 -24.13 8.56
C GLY A 31 -26.86 -24.78 9.05
N GLY A 32 -26.91 -25.43 10.22
CA GLY A 32 -25.75 -26.04 10.87
C GLY A 32 -25.08 -27.12 10.01
N GLY A 33 -24.23 -26.69 9.10
CA GLY A 33 -23.36 -27.55 8.32
C GLY A 33 -22.12 -27.93 9.13
N ARG A 34 -21.70 -29.17 8.98
CA ARG A 34 -20.47 -29.69 9.58
C ARG A 34 -19.29 -29.36 8.68
N TRP A 35 -18.19 -28.90 9.26
CA TRP A 35 -16.96 -28.71 8.52
C TRP A 35 -16.15 -30.02 8.51
N ASP A 36 -15.93 -30.58 7.36
CA ASP A 36 -15.26 -31.88 7.18
C ASP A 36 -13.77 -31.77 6.83
N GLY A 37 -13.15 -30.63 7.08
CA GLY A 37 -11.69 -30.46 6.84
C GLY A 37 -11.30 -29.03 6.42
N PRO A 38 -10.01 -28.78 6.18
CA PRO A 38 -9.56 -27.50 5.65
C PRO A 38 -10.14 -27.30 4.24
N LEU A 39 -10.76 -26.13 3.99
CA LEU A 39 -11.18 -25.75 2.64
C LEU A 39 -9.96 -25.78 1.71
N ASP A 40 -10.02 -26.58 0.66
CA ASP A 40 -8.99 -26.57 -0.39
C ASP A 40 -9.00 -25.19 -1.05
N ALA A 41 -7.81 -24.71 -1.46
CA ALA A 41 -7.70 -23.48 -2.25
C ALA A 41 -8.50 -23.54 -3.57
N ARG A 42 -8.87 -24.74 -4.03
CA ARG A 42 -9.74 -25.00 -5.17
C ARG A 42 -11.22 -24.77 -4.86
N ASP A 43 -11.60 -24.81 -3.59
CA ASP A 43 -12.99 -24.63 -3.10
C ASP A 43 -13.31 -23.16 -2.83
N CYS A 44 -12.33 -22.26 -3.00
CA CYS A 44 -12.55 -20.84 -2.85
C CYS A 44 -13.34 -20.31 -4.08
N PRO A 45 -14.57 -19.77 -3.89
CA PRO A 45 -15.45 -19.43 -5.01
C PRO A 45 -14.81 -18.39 -5.94
N ARG A 46 -14.68 -18.75 -7.20
CA ARG A 46 -14.33 -17.81 -8.28
C ARG A 46 -15.60 -17.09 -8.71
N GLY A 47 -15.94 -16.04 -8.01
CA GLY A 47 -16.97 -15.04 -8.33
C GLY A 47 -18.21 -15.52 -9.10
N GLY A 48 -19.32 -15.73 -8.43
CA GLY A 48 -20.60 -16.03 -9.07
C GLY A 48 -21.65 -16.46 -8.06
N ARG A 49 -22.92 -16.36 -8.41
CA ARG A 49 -24.13 -16.55 -7.59
C ARG A 49 -24.29 -17.89 -6.85
N ARG A 50 -23.30 -18.77 -6.85
CA ARG A 50 -23.36 -20.07 -6.14
C ARG A 50 -22.90 -20.00 -4.68
N ASP A 51 -22.35 -18.88 -4.27
CA ASP A 51 -21.48 -18.81 -3.12
C ASP A 51 -22.20 -18.72 -1.77
N GLY A 52 -23.41 -18.14 -1.71
CA GLY A 52 -24.13 -17.96 -0.45
C GLY A 52 -24.58 -19.27 0.18
N ALA A 53 -25.05 -20.22 -0.63
CA ALA A 53 -25.50 -21.52 -0.15
C ALA A 53 -24.31 -22.42 0.30
N GLU A 54 -23.18 -22.35 -0.43
CA GLU A 54 -21.95 -23.07 -0.05
C GLU A 54 -21.31 -22.51 1.21
N LEU A 55 -21.22 -21.18 1.33
CA LEU A 55 -20.75 -20.51 2.55
C LEU A 55 -21.66 -20.85 3.75
N GLY A 56 -22.98 -20.88 3.57
CA GLY A 56 -23.91 -21.28 4.62
C GLY A 56 -23.69 -22.73 5.08
N ARG A 57 -23.40 -23.66 4.16
CA ARG A 57 -23.11 -25.06 4.50
C ARG A 57 -21.72 -25.24 5.14
N ALA A 58 -20.74 -24.45 4.72
CA ALA A 58 -19.37 -24.48 5.24
C ALA A 58 -19.17 -23.63 6.51
N SER A 59 -20.16 -22.81 6.89
CA SER A 59 -20.08 -21.97 8.09
C SER A 59 -20.16 -22.79 9.37
N ARG A 60 -19.32 -22.40 10.33
CA ARG A 60 -19.29 -23.00 11.67
C ARG A 60 -19.62 -21.95 12.73
N PRO A 61 -20.24 -22.35 13.87
CA PRO A 61 -20.43 -21.43 14.97
C PRO A 61 -19.10 -20.86 15.47
N ILE A 62 -19.02 -19.56 15.71
CA ILE A 62 -17.79 -18.94 16.24
C ILE A 62 -17.41 -19.51 17.61
N THR A 63 -18.38 -20.03 18.36
CA THR A 63 -18.16 -20.68 19.64
C THR A 63 -17.23 -21.91 19.55
N GLU A 64 -17.11 -22.53 18.39
CA GLU A 64 -16.15 -23.62 18.18
C GLU A 64 -14.70 -23.14 18.25
N LEU A 65 -14.43 -21.84 18.04
CA LEU A 65 -13.11 -21.23 18.25
C LEU A 65 -12.72 -21.16 19.73
N SER A 66 -13.63 -21.46 20.67
CA SER A 66 -13.31 -21.55 22.11
C SER A 66 -12.27 -22.62 22.42
N THR A 67 -12.03 -23.57 21.51
CA THR A 67 -11.07 -24.66 21.70
C THR A 67 -9.75 -24.39 20.98
N ARG A 68 -8.63 -24.50 21.71
CA ARG A 68 -7.28 -24.29 21.16
C ARG A 68 -6.93 -25.13 19.93
N PRO A 69 -7.31 -26.43 19.86
CA PRO A 69 -7.05 -27.24 18.67
C PRO A 69 -7.69 -26.70 17.41
N VAL A 70 -8.96 -26.25 17.47
CA VAL A 70 -9.69 -25.67 16.33
C VAL A 70 -9.01 -24.39 15.86
N VAL A 71 -8.60 -23.53 16.81
CA VAL A 71 -7.89 -22.29 16.48
C VAL A 71 -6.54 -22.58 15.80
N ARG A 72 -5.78 -23.56 16.30
CA ARG A 72 -4.50 -23.95 15.68
C ARG A 72 -4.71 -24.47 14.28
N GLN A 73 -5.69 -25.36 14.08
CA GLN A 73 -6.04 -25.86 12.74
C GLN A 73 -6.43 -24.72 11.79
N LEU A 74 -7.17 -23.74 12.27
CA LEU A 74 -7.55 -22.56 11.47
C LEU A 74 -6.31 -21.75 11.06
N LEU A 75 -5.39 -21.48 11.99
CA LEU A 75 -4.17 -20.72 11.73
C LEU A 75 -3.22 -21.41 10.73
N GLU A 76 -3.26 -22.74 10.67
CA GLU A 76 -2.47 -23.56 9.75
C GLU A 76 -3.20 -23.85 8.43
N SER A 77 -4.48 -23.49 8.32
CA SER A 77 -5.30 -23.76 7.15
C SER A 77 -4.82 -23.05 5.87
N ALA A 78 -5.18 -23.60 4.73
CA ALA A 78 -4.86 -23.04 3.41
C ALA A 78 -5.28 -21.57 3.25
N PRO A 79 -6.49 -21.12 3.66
CA PRO A 79 -6.85 -19.71 3.60
C PRO A 79 -5.94 -18.79 4.40
N MET A 80 -5.30 -19.29 5.44
CA MET A 80 -4.38 -18.50 6.27
C MET A 80 -2.95 -18.50 5.71
N THR A 81 -2.49 -19.59 5.12
CA THR A 81 -1.08 -19.82 4.78
C THR A 81 -0.78 -19.76 3.28
N LEU A 82 -1.77 -19.97 2.41
CA LEU A 82 -1.58 -20.00 0.96
C LEU A 82 -2.21 -18.78 0.27
N LEU A 83 -1.69 -18.45 -0.92
CA LEU A 83 -2.33 -17.52 -1.84
C LEU A 83 -3.44 -18.23 -2.64
N MET A 84 -4.33 -17.46 -3.28
CA MET A 84 -5.35 -17.99 -4.21
C MET A 84 -4.77 -18.82 -5.35
N SER A 85 -3.48 -18.67 -5.65
CA SER A 85 -2.74 -19.47 -6.64
C SER A 85 -2.23 -20.80 -6.09
N GLY A 86 -2.50 -21.14 -4.83
CA GLY A 86 -1.97 -22.31 -4.15
C GLY A 86 -0.51 -22.19 -3.69
N LYS A 87 0.17 -21.08 -4.00
CA LYS A 87 1.55 -20.85 -3.54
C LYS A 87 1.57 -20.40 -2.08
N PRO A 88 2.63 -20.67 -1.31
CA PRO A 88 2.78 -20.14 0.04
C PRO A 88 2.64 -18.61 0.06
N ALA A 89 1.91 -18.12 1.02
CA ALA A 89 1.79 -16.68 1.26
C ALA A 89 3.07 -16.15 1.96
N ALA A 90 3.45 -14.92 1.64
CA ALA A 90 4.55 -14.26 2.34
C ALA A 90 4.22 -14.14 3.85
N PRO A 91 5.22 -14.21 4.74
CA PRO A 91 5.02 -14.10 6.19
C PRO A 91 4.19 -12.88 6.60
N SER A 92 4.45 -11.71 6.01
CA SER A 92 3.69 -10.48 6.25
C SER A 92 2.22 -10.59 5.82
N THR A 93 1.89 -11.41 4.82
CA THR A 93 0.49 -11.68 4.41
C THR A 93 -0.20 -12.58 5.42
N VAL A 94 0.49 -13.63 5.88
CA VAL A 94 -0.03 -14.53 6.92
C VAL A 94 -0.30 -13.75 8.22
N GLU A 95 0.64 -12.90 8.62
CA GLU A 95 0.50 -12.05 9.80
C GLU A 95 -0.70 -11.09 9.71
N LYS A 96 -0.89 -10.43 8.55
CA LYS A 96 -2.07 -9.58 8.33
C LYS A 96 -3.37 -10.36 8.44
N ARG A 97 -3.44 -11.58 7.90
CA ARG A 97 -4.62 -12.44 8.03
C ARG A 97 -4.88 -12.82 9.49
N ARG A 98 -3.82 -13.17 10.23
CA ARG A 98 -3.90 -13.43 11.68
C ARG A 98 -4.40 -12.21 12.45
N LEU A 99 -3.92 -11.02 12.10
CA LEU A 99 -4.38 -9.77 12.72
C LEU A 99 -5.87 -9.50 12.45
N VAL A 100 -6.35 -9.74 11.23
CA VAL A 100 -7.77 -9.61 10.89
C VAL A 100 -8.59 -10.60 11.72
N LEU A 101 -8.18 -11.86 11.80
CA LEU A 101 -8.84 -12.87 12.60
C LEU A 101 -8.86 -12.48 14.09
N HIS A 102 -7.75 -11.98 14.62
CA HIS A 102 -7.66 -11.52 16.01
C HIS A 102 -8.66 -10.38 16.29
N ARG A 103 -8.80 -9.43 15.37
CA ARG A 103 -9.77 -8.32 15.52
C ARG A 103 -11.22 -8.83 15.48
N LEU A 104 -11.52 -9.75 14.56
CA LEU A 104 -12.87 -10.37 14.50
C LEU A 104 -13.21 -11.12 15.79
N VAL A 105 -12.24 -11.86 16.33
CA VAL A 105 -12.44 -12.58 17.59
C VAL A 105 -12.55 -11.62 18.78
N ALA A 106 -11.76 -10.53 18.78
CA ALA A 106 -11.86 -9.49 19.81
C ALA A 106 -13.25 -8.81 19.79
N ASP A 107 -13.77 -8.46 18.60
CA ASP A 107 -15.13 -7.93 18.44
C ASP A 107 -16.20 -8.93 18.93
N ALA A 108 -16.01 -10.23 18.69
CA ALA A 108 -16.91 -11.26 19.20
C ALA A 108 -16.90 -11.38 20.75
N VAL A 109 -15.75 -11.12 21.37
CA VAL A 109 -15.65 -11.04 22.85
C VAL A 109 -16.33 -9.77 23.36
N GLU A 110 -16.09 -8.63 22.71
CA GLU A 110 -16.74 -7.36 23.07
C GLU A 110 -18.27 -7.43 22.96
N ARG A 111 -18.77 -8.18 21.99
CA ARG A 111 -20.21 -8.46 21.81
C ARG A 111 -20.74 -9.61 22.67
N GLU A 112 -19.97 -10.12 23.60
CA GLU A 112 -20.33 -11.24 24.49
C GLU A 112 -20.70 -12.56 23.77
N VAL A 113 -20.29 -12.69 22.48
CA VAL A 113 -20.49 -13.94 21.72
C VAL A 113 -19.47 -14.99 22.12
N LEU A 114 -18.27 -14.55 22.51
CA LEU A 114 -17.22 -15.37 23.12
C LEU A 114 -16.89 -14.83 24.51
N THR A 115 -16.58 -15.72 25.43
CA THR A 115 -16.22 -15.36 26.82
C THR A 115 -14.77 -14.92 26.96
N PHE A 116 -13.90 -15.33 26.04
CA PHE A 116 -12.49 -14.99 26.04
C PHE A 116 -11.93 -15.03 24.60
N ASN A 117 -10.77 -14.39 24.38
CA ASN A 117 -10.11 -14.44 23.10
C ASN A 117 -9.22 -15.70 22.99
N PRO A 118 -9.61 -16.72 22.22
CA PRO A 118 -8.88 -17.98 22.09
C PRO A 118 -7.55 -17.84 21.33
N LEU A 119 -7.31 -16.71 20.65
CA LEU A 119 -6.05 -16.38 19.98
C LEU A 119 -5.02 -15.76 20.92
N ALA A 120 -5.42 -15.39 22.15
CA ALA A 120 -4.52 -14.82 23.13
C ALA A 120 -3.39 -15.81 23.45
N GLY A 121 -2.14 -15.39 23.27
CA GLY A 121 -0.95 -16.20 23.50
C GLY A 121 -0.59 -17.21 22.39
N LEU A 122 -1.45 -17.40 21.36
CA LEU A 122 -1.14 -18.27 20.20
C LEU A 122 -0.50 -17.49 19.03
N THR A 123 -0.76 -16.22 18.95
CA THR A 123 -0.07 -15.32 18.00
C THR A 123 1.20 -14.85 18.70
N GLY A 124 2.34 -15.43 18.32
CA GLY A 124 3.63 -14.95 18.77
C GLY A 124 3.73 -13.45 18.50
N ARG A 125 3.95 -12.66 19.55
CA ARG A 125 4.23 -11.22 19.56
C ARG A 125 3.60 -10.37 18.42
N ALA A 126 2.33 -10.55 18.09
CA ALA A 126 1.55 -9.46 17.54
C ALA A 126 1.17 -8.57 18.73
N SER A 127 2.15 -7.83 19.25
CA SER A 127 1.88 -6.76 20.19
C SER A 127 0.83 -5.85 19.53
N MET A 128 -0.24 -5.55 20.26
CA MET A 128 -1.24 -4.54 19.89
C MET A 128 -0.62 -3.12 19.96
N GLY A 129 0.57 -2.96 19.47
CA GLY A 129 1.30 -1.73 19.34
C GLY A 129 2.04 -1.75 18.01
N ASP A 130 1.89 -0.73 17.26
CA ASP A 130 2.53 -0.17 16.07
C ASP A 130 3.74 -0.88 15.38
N ASP A 131 4.20 -2.01 15.86
CA ASP A 131 5.27 -2.83 15.28
C ASP A 131 4.72 -3.88 14.29
N VAL A 132 3.98 -3.42 13.27
CA VAL A 132 3.96 -4.17 12.01
C VAL A 132 5.43 -4.28 11.59
N ALA A 133 5.94 -5.51 11.44
CA ALA A 133 7.28 -5.74 10.95
C ALA A 133 7.51 -4.86 9.72
N VAL A 134 8.23 -3.76 9.91
CA VAL A 134 8.54 -2.83 8.84
C VAL A 134 9.73 -3.47 8.14
N ASP A 135 9.47 -4.05 6.96
CA ASP A 135 10.52 -4.65 6.15
C ASP A 135 11.59 -3.59 5.84
N GLU A 136 12.83 -3.86 6.20
CA GLU A 136 13.96 -3.04 5.82
C GLU A 136 14.08 -3.00 4.29
N VAL A 137 14.54 -1.86 3.77
CA VAL A 137 14.79 -1.71 2.34
C VAL A 137 16.02 -2.53 1.96
N ASP A 138 15.87 -3.41 0.98
CA ASP A 138 17.01 -4.09 0.36
C ASP A 138 17.81 -3.09 -0.50
N PRO A 139 19.07 -2.77 -0.17
CA PRO A 139 19.88 -1.82 -0.93
C PRO A 139 19.96 -2.14 -2.42
N ARG A 140 19.85 -3.41 -2.81
CA ARG A 140 19.86 -3.86 -4.22
C ARG A 140 18.65 -3.38 -5.02
N THR A 141 17.58 -2.92 -4.35
CA THR A 141 16.41 -2.34 -5.03
C THR A 141 16.56 -0.86 -5.31
N VAL A 142 17.52 -0.20 -4.65
CA VAL A 142 17.70 1.25 -4.65
C VAL A 142 18.57 1.69 -5.83
N VAL A 143 18.00 2.47 -6.73
CA VAL A 143 18.73 3.08 -7.84
C VAL A 143 19.47 4.34 -7.38
N ASN A 144 20.66 4.57 -7.95
CA ASN A 144 21.37 5.82 -7.76
C ASN A 144 20.73 6.96 -8.60
N PRO A 145 21.09 8.24 -8.36
CA PRO A 145 20.49 9.39 -9.05
C PRO A 145 20.60 9.34 -10.58
N ARG A 146 21.70 8.82 -11.13
CA ARG A 146 21.88 8.68 -12.58
C ARG A 146 20.92 7.63 -13.14
N GLN A 147 20.83 6.46 -12.51
CA GLN A 147 19.92 5.39 -12.91
C GLN A 147 18.45 5.82 -12.80
N ALA A 148 18.09 6.57 -11.75
CA ALA A 148 16.73 7.07 -11.57
C ALA A 148 16.34 8.00 -12.74
N ARG A 149 17.17 8.98 -13.10
CA ARG A 149 16.93 9.86 -14.25
C ARG A 149 16.87 9.09 -15.57
N GLN A 150 17.73 8.10 -15.75
CA GLN A 150 17.72 7.21 -16.93
C GLN A 150 16.40 6.45 -17.04
N LEU A 151 15.87 5.92 -15.93
CA LEU A 151 14.58 5.23 -15.89
C LEU A 151 13.40 6.18 -16.15
N LEU A 152 13.45 7.40 -15.60
CA LEU A 152 12.44 8.43 -15.86
C LEU A 152 12.42 8.82 -17.34
N ALA A 153 13.59 9.05 -17.93
CA ALA A 153 13.70 9.30 -19.36
C ALA A 153 13.20 8.11 -20.19
N ALA A 154 13.58 6.89 -19.82
CA ALA A 154 13.11 5.67 -20.49
C ALA A 154 11.59 5.52 -20.44
N CYS A 155 10.95 6.02 -19.37
CA CYS A 155 9.50 5.98 -19.26
C CYS A 155 8.81 6.73 -20.41
N THR A 156 9.35 7.85 -20.87
CA THR A 156 8.74 8.66 -21.94
C THR A 156 8.62 7.91 -23.27
N TYR A 157 9.44 6.89 -23.48
CA TYR A 157 9.40 6.03 -24.68
C TYR A 157 8.41 4.86 -24.56
N VAL A 158 7.77 4.70 -23.41
CA VAL A 158 6.80 3.61 -23.22
C VAL A 158 5.49 3.94 -23.91
N SER A 159 5.09 3.07 -24.81
CA SER A 159 3.78 3.14 -25.49
C SER A 159 2.92 1.91 -25.18
N ASP A 160 1.60 2.05 -25.35
CA ASP A 160 0.65 0.95 -25.33
C ASP A 160 -0.22 1.02 -26.57
N ARG A 161 -0.78 -0.11 -27.00
CA ARG A 161 -1.73 -0.19 -28.13
C ARG A 161 -2.90 0.79 -28.00
N GLN A 162 -3.24 1.16 -26.77
CA GLN A 162 -4.38 2.02 -26.45
C GLN A 162 -4.02 3.49 -26.22
N SER A 163 -2.73 3.80 -25.96
CA SER A 163 -2.25 5.15 -25.70
C SER A 163 -0.77 5.20 -26.11
N ARG A 164 -0.48 5.91 -27.19
CA ARG A 164 0.89 6.09 -27.68
C ARG A 164 1.73 6.95 -26.74
N ASP A 165 1.09 7.86 -26.02
CA ASP A 165 1.68 8.82 -25.07
C ASP A 165 1.63 8.35 -23.61
N GLN A 166 1.33 7.06 -23.37
CA GLN A 166 1.16 6.54 -22.01
C GLN A 166 2.34 6.80 -21.10
N GLY A 167 3.55 6.60 -21.60
CA GLY A 167 4.78 6.83 -20.85
C GLY A 167 5.02 8.30 -20.55
N GLN A 168 4.76 9.18 -21.52
CA GLN A 168 4.87 10.62 -21.35
C GLN A 168 3.90 11.13 -20.27
N ARG A 169 2.64 10.65 -20.28
CA ARG A 169 1.64 10.98 -19.24
C ARG A 169 2.02 10.48 -17.86
N LEU A 170 2.78 9.40 -17.76
CA LEU A 170 3.22 8.81 -16.49
C LEU A 170 4.60 9.32 -16.03
N HIS A 171 5.31 10.07 -16.86
CA HIS A 171 6.62 10.60 -16.53
C HIS A 171 6.58 11.45 -15.26
N ALA A 172 5.72 12.46 -15.21
CA ALA A 172 5.56 13.31 -14.04
C ALA A 172 5.09 12.53 -12.79
N PHE A 173 4.24 11.52 -12.96
CA PHE A 173 3.85 10.63 -11.86
C PHE A 173 5.06 9.91 -11.25
N PHE A 174 5.92 9.29 -12.06
CA PHE A 174 7.13 8.63 -11.56
C PHE A 174 8.15 9.62 -11.02
N ALA A 175 8.25 10.82 -11.62
CA ALA A 175 9.08 11.89 -11.12
C ALA A 175 8.66 12.34 -9.70
N CYS A 176 7.36 12.42 -9.41
CA CYS A 176 6.85 12.67 -8.06
C CYS A 176 7.28 11.59 -7.05
N LEU A 177 7.33 10.32 -7.47
CA LEU A 177 7.79 9.24 -6.58
C LEU A 177 9.27 9.36 -6.27
N TYR A 178 10.09 9.80 -7.24
CA TYR A 178 11.53 9.91 -7.07
C TYR A 178 11.93 11.24 -6.43
N PHE A 179 11.60 12.37 -7.03
CA PHE A 179 12.06 13.68 -6.55
C PHE A 179 11.30 14.16 -5.31
N GLY A 180 10.00 13.89 -5.25
CA GLY A 180 9.14 14.23 -4.11
C GLY A 180 9.08 13.14 -3.04
N GLY A 181 9.60 11.95 -3.30
CA GLY A 181 9.53 10.83 -2.39
C GLY A 181 8.09 10.40 -2.05
N LEU A 182 7.13 10.63 -2.94
CA LEU A 182 5.71 10.38 -2.71
C LEU A 182 5.38 8.89 -2.73
N ARG A 183 4.36 8.50 -1.96
CA ARG A 183 3.73 7.19 -2.18
C ARG A 183 2.89 7.23 -3.47
N PRO A 184 2.75 6.12 -4.21
CA PRO A 184 1.92 6.12 -5.42
C PRO A 184 0.49 6.65 -5.21
N GLY A 185 -0.13 6.31 -4.08
CA GLY A 185 -1.47 6.82 -3.77
C GLY A 185 -1.49 8.32 -3.46
N GLU A 186 -0.43 8.88 -2.88
CA GLU A 186 -0.28 10.31 -2.64
C GLU A 186 -0.12 11.06 -3.96
N ALA A 187 0.74 10.55 -4.86
CA ALA A 187 0.90 11.12 -6.19
C ALA A 187 -0.42 11.08 -6.99
N LEU A 188 -1.15 9.95 -6.96
CA LEU A 188 -2.45 9.84 -7.63
C LEU A 188 -3.52 10.78 -7.05
N GLY A 189 -3.39 11.15 -5.77
CA GLY A 189 -4.29 12.09 -5.09
C GLY A 189 -3.91 13.55 -5.29
N LEU A 190 -2.84 13.86 -6.00
CA LEU A 190 -2.35 15.23 -6.19
C LEU A 190 -3.24 15.98 -7.17
N HIS A 191 -3.67 17.17 -6.77
CA HIS A 191 -4.44 18.11 -7.60
C HIS A 191 -3.54 19.26 -8.07
N GLY A 192 -3.95 19.96 -9.12
CA GLY A 192 -3.20 21.11 -9.61
C GLY A 192 -3.04 22.21 -8.56
N GLU A 193 -4.08 22.45 -7.77
CA GLU A 193 -4.09 23.42 -6.65
C GLU A 193 -3.13 23.08 -5.51
N ASP A 194 -2.75 21.79 -5.38
CA ASP A 194 -1.84 21.29 -4.36
C ASP A 194 -0.36 21.56 -4.72
N CYS A 195 -0.10 22.12 -5.91
CA CYS A 195 1.24 22.30 -6.45
C CYS A 195 1.63 23.78 -6.46
N VAL A 196 2.61 24.14 -5.64
CA VAL A 196 3.27 25.46 -5.69
C VAL A 196 4.50 25.32 -6.59
N LEU A 197 4.40 25.83 -7.81
CA LEU A 197 5.40 25.67 -8.88
C LEU A 197 5.94 27.05 -9.33
N PRO A 198 6.96 27.61 -8.65
CA PRO A 198 7.55 28.88 -9.01
C PRO A 198 8.28 28.79 -10.36
N ASP A 199 8.59 29.95 -10.96
CA ASP A 199 9.35 30.01 -12.21
C ASP A 199 10.79 29.56 -12.02
N GLU A 200 11.36 29.88 -10.88
CA GLU A 200 12.72 29.49 -10.50
C GLU A 200 12.78 28.96 -9.06
N GLY A 201 13.72 28.05 -8.82
CA GLY A 201 13.99 27.53 -7.49
C GLY A 201 13.13 26.33 -7.08
N TRP A 202 13.06 26.13 -5.77
CA TRP A 202 12.30 25.03 -5.15
C TRP A 202 10.81 25.31 -5.13
N GLY A 203 10.02 24.32 -5.47
CA GLY A 203 8.58 24.30 -5.30
C GLY A 203 8.13 23.53 -4.06
N GLU A 204 6.83 23.38 -3.91
CA GLU A 204 6.21 22.64 -2.80
C GLU A 204 4.99 21.86 -3.27
N LEU A 205 4.81 20.66 -2.74
CA LEU A 205 3.58 19.88 -2.88
C LEU A 205 2.86 19.83 -1.54
N VAL A 206 1.58 20.18 -1.55
CA VAL A 206 0.71 20.21 -0.36
C VAL A 206 -0.16 18.95 -0.38
N LEU A 207 0.23 17.94 0.37
CA LEU A 207 -0.45 16.64 0.38
C LEU A 207 -1.53 16.62 1.46
N CYS A 208 -2.78 16.55 1.07
CA CYS A 208 -3.93 16.46 1.96
C CYS A 208 -4.73 15.16 1.77
N ARG A 209 -4.53 14.47 0.66
CA ARG A 209 -5.30 13.29 0.27
C ARG A 209 -4.42 12.19 -0.33
N SER A 210 -4.93 10.97 -0.33
CA SER A 210 -4.29 9.82 -0.94
C SER A 210 -5.35 8.95 -1.62
N PHE A 211 -5.12 8.55 -2.85
CA PHE A 211 -5.96 7.58 -3.54
C PHE A 211 -5.39 6.18 -3.34
N SER A 212 -6.08 5.37 -2.57
CA SER A 212 -5.75 3.96 -2.48
C SER A 212 -6.50 3.19 -3.57
N ALA A 213 -5.78 2.30 -4.25
CA ALA A 213 -6.45 1.32 -5.10
C ALA A 213 -7.30 0.42 -4.20
N SER A 214 -8.61 0.43 -4.40
CA SER A 214 -9.53 -0.54 -3.86
C SER A 214 -9.96 -1.49 -4.97
N ASN A 215 -10.35 -2.70 -4.62
CA ASN A 215 -11.04 -3.54 -5.57
C ASN A 215 -12.49 -3.06 -5.61
N ALA A 216 -12.99 -2.66 -6.78
CA ALA A 216 -14.37 -2.19 -6.95
C ALA A 216 -15.42 -3.15 -6.35
N ARG A 217 -15.09 -4.44 -6.27
CA ARG A 217 -15.93 -5.48 -5.66
C ARG A 217 -16.04 -5.34 -4.13
N TYR A 218 -15.08 -4.67 -3.47
CA TYR A 218 -15.01 -4.48 -2.01
C TYR A 218 -15.02 -3.00 -1.63
N SER A 219 -15.43 -2.12 -2.54
CA SER A 219 -15.63 -0.70 -2.31
C SER A 219 -17.11 -0.43 -2.14
N ASP A 220 -17.48 0.34 -1.12
CA ASP A 220 -18.88 0.70 -0.82
C ASP A 220 -19.56 1.41 -2.00
N GLU A 221 -18.78 2.12 -2.83
CA GLU A 221 -19.26 2.86 -4.00
C GLU A 221 -18.93 2.16 -5.34
N GLY A 222 -18.37 0.95 -5.33
CA GLY A 222 -17.94 0.25 -6.54
C GLY A 222 -16.78 0.92 -7.29
N ARG A 223 -16.09 1.86 -6.67
CA ARG A 223 -14.99 2.61 -7.30
C ARG A 223 -13.68 1.87 -7.18
N VAL A 224 -12.87 1.94 -8.24
CA VAL A 224 -11.51 1.34 -8.27
C VAL A 224 -10.51 2.11 -7.38
N HIS A 225 -10.82 3.36 -7.08
CA HIS A 225 -10.02 4.22 -6.21
C HIS A 225 -10.91 4.89 -5.18
N GLU A 226 -10.51 4.81 -3.92
CA GLU A 226 -11.12 5.52 -2.81
C GLU A 226 -10.18 6.63 -2.35
N GLU A 227 -10.74 7.82 -2.19
CA GLU A 227 -10.05 8.93 -1.55
C GLU A 227 -9.95 8.65 -0.05
N ARG A 228 -8.75 8.73 0.50
CA ARG A 228 -8.48 8.53 1.92
C ARG A 228 -7.59 9.65 2.44
N ALA A 229 -7.71 9.93 3.73
CA ALA A 229 -6.74 10.76 4.42
C ALA A 229 -5.33 10.14 4.33
N LEU A 230 -4.31 10.95 4.57
CA LEU A 230 -2.92 10.47 4.60
C LEU A 230 -2.75 9.35 5.63
N LYS A 231 -2.00 8.32 5.25
CA LYS A 231 -1.81 7.12 6.08
C LYS A 231 -1.13 7.48 7.41
N ARG A 232 -1.71 7.03 8.54
CA ARG A 232 -1.22 7.23 9.91
C ARG A 232 -1.20 8.69 10.38
N ARG A 233 -2.09 9.52 9.85
CA ARG A 233 -2.25 10.93 10.24
C ARG A 233 -3.70 11.25 10.56
N ALA A 234 -3.93 12.30 11.35
CA ALA A 234 -5.28 12.78 11.62
C ALA A 234 -5.99 13.16 10.31
N ARG A 235 -7.31 13.03 10.26
CA ARG A 235 -8.14 13.13 9.03
C ARG A 235 -7.97 14.45 8.24
N ARG A 236 -7.31 15.46 8.83
CA ARG A 236 -7.08 16.80 8.22
C ARG A 236 -5.61 17.23 8.24
N GLU A 237 -4.70 16.33 8.53
CA GLU A 237 -3.30 16.68 8.61
C GLU A 237 -2.70 16.82 7.21
N ILE A 238 -2.12 17.99 6.95
CA ILE A 238 -1.47 18.36 5.70
C ILE A 238 0.02 18.06 5.81
N ARG A 239 0.61 17.50 4.75
CA ARG A 239 2.06 17.34 4.63
C ARG A 239 2.59 18.18 3.49
N ARG A 240 3.49 19.11 3.80
CA ARG A 240 4.22 19.91 2.81
C ARG A 240 5.51 19.21 2.44
N VAL A 241 5.75 19.08 1.15
CA VAL A 241 6.93 18.40 0.60
C VAL A 241 7.63 19.36 -0.34
N PRO A 242 8.78 19.92 0.05
CA PRO A 242 9.62 20.70 -0.86
C PRO A 242 10.10 19.83 -2.02
N ILE A 243 10.02 20.37 -3.22
CA ILE A 243 10.42 19.67 -4.45
C ILE A 243 11.49 20.45 -5.20
N PRO A 244 12.49 19.75 -5.80
CA PRO A 244 13.57 20.40 -6.51
C PRO A 244 13.09 21.03 -7.84
N PRO A 245 13.83 22.01 -8.37
CA PRO A 245 13.50 22.68 -9.64
C PRO A 245 13.25 21.71 -10.79
N GLU A 246 13.97 20.60 -10.85
CA GLU A 246 13.78 19.56 -11.87
C GLU A 246 12.34 19.00 -11.87
N LEU A 247 11.75 18.75 -10.68
CA LEU A 247 10.36 18.29 -10.59
C LEU A 247 9.37 19.43 -10.89
N VAL A 248 9.69 20.66 -10.49
CA VAL A 248 8.85 21.84 -10.80
C VAL A 248 8.65 21.96 -12.31
N VAL A 249 9.73 21.90 -13.09
CA VAL A 249 9.67 21.96 -14.56
C VAL A 249 8.82 20.82 -15.12
N ILE A 250 9.07 19.58 -14.69
CA ILE A 250 8.32 18.40 -15.15
C ILE A 250 6.82 18.53 -14.87
N LEU A 251 6.44 19.04 -13.71
CA LEU A 251 5.03 19.23 -13.35
C LEU A 251 4.37 20.36 -14.15
N ARG A 252 5.07 21.46 -14.37
CA ARG A 252 4.56 22.56 -15.21
C ARG A 252 4.31 22.09 -16.65
N GLU A 253 5.28 21.42 -17.26
CA GLU A 253 5.12 20.81 -18.58
C GLU A 253 3.96 19.82 -18.63
N HIS A 254 3.83 18.98 -17.60
CA HIS A 254 2.73 18.04 -17.52
C HIS A 254 1.37 18.74 -17.47
N MET A 255 1.24 19.80 -16.68
CA MET A 255 0.00 20.56 -16.56
C MET A 255 -0.32 21.34 -17.84
N GLU A 256 0.68 21.88 -18.50
CA GLU A 256 0.52 22.57 -19.78
C GLU A 256 0.03 21.63 -20.89
N VAL A 257 0.64 20.44 -21.00
CA VAL A 257 0.35 19.49 -22.10
C VAL A 257 -0.94 18.70 -21.84
N TYR A 258 -1.18 18.27 -20.59
CA TYR A 258 -2.27 17.35 -20.27
C TYR A 258 -3.39 17.97 -19.45
N GLY A 259 -3.16 19.12 -18.83
CA GLY A 259 -4.11 19.76 -17.92
C GLY A 259 -4.41 18.89 -16.67
N THR A 260 -5.53 19.18 -16.05
CA THR A 260 -6.07 18.42 -14.92
C THR A 260 -7.34 17.68 -15.29
N ALA A 261 -7.74 16.70 -14.50
CA ALA A 261 -9.06 16.08 -14.61
C ALA A 261 -10.16 17.06 -14.16
N SER A 262 -11.43 16.73 -14.44
CA SER A 262 -12.58 17.56 -14.05
C SER A 262 -12.71 17.76 -12.53
N ASP A 263 -12.14 16.86 -11.75
CA ASP A 263 -12.07 16.93 -10.30
C ASP A 263 -10.75 17.56 -9.78
N GLY A 264 -9.94 18.12 -10.67
CA GLY A 264 -8.68 18.81 -10.35
C GLY A 264 -7.45 17.91 -10.26
N ARG A 265 -7.58 16.58 -10.35
CA ARG A 265 -6.43 15.65 -10.26
C ARG A 265 -5.47 15.81 -11.43
N LEU A 266 -4.15 15.76 -11.14
CA LEU A 266 -3.12 15.80 -12.15
C LEU A 266 -3.06 14.54 -13.01
N PHE A 267 -3.12 13.36 -12.36
CA PHE A 267 -2.90 12.09 -13.03
C PHE A 267 -4.22 11.37 -13.30
N ARG A 268 -4.59 11.29 -14.57
CA ARG A 268 -5.81 10.65 -15.05
C ARG A 268 -5.54 9.59 -16.10
N GLY A 269 -6.40 8.59 -16.16
CA GLY A 269 -6.40 7.60 -17.23
C GLY A 269 -6.83 8.22 -18.56
N SER A 270 -6.14 7.88 -19.64
CA SER A 270 -6.37 8.46 -20.99
C SER A 270 -7.77 8.23 -21.53
N LYS A 271 -8.46 7.15 -21.14
CA LYS A 271 -9.77 6.76 -21.68
C LYS A 271 -10.96 7.24 -20.85
N THR A 272 -10.85 7.18 -19.52
CA THR A 272 -12.01 7.37 -18.65
C THR A 272 -11.98 8.70 -17.89
N GLY A 273 -10.87 9.43 -17.96
CA GLY A 273 -10.65 10.60 -17.10
C GLY A 273 -10.55 10.26 -15.60
N GLN A 274 -10.76 8.99 -15.23
CA GLN A 274 -10.65 8.51 -13.86
C GLN A 274 -9.19 8.34 -13.44
N GLY A 275 -8.94 7.99 -12.18
CA GLY A 275 -7.59 7.74 -11.67
C GLY A 275 -6.86 6.63 -12.44
N VAL A 276 -5.54 6.74 -12.49
CA VAL A 276 -4.68 5.77 -13.20
C VAL A 276 -4.67 4.44 -12.44
N PRO A 277 -5.10 3.32 -13.05
CA PRO A 277 -5.09 2.01 -12.40
C PRO A 277 -3.68 1.54 -12.07
N VAL A 278 -3.52 0.82 -10.94
CA VAL A 278 -2.23 0.24 -10.51
C VAL A 278 -1.60 -0.63 -11.61
N SER A 279 -2.41 -1.42 -12.32
CA SER A 279 -1.94 -2.27 -13.41
C SER A 279 -1.34 -1.48 -14.58
N VAL A 280 -1.84 -0.28 -14.85
CA VAL A 280 -1.37 0.59 -15.93
C VAL A 280 0.03 1.12 -15.62
N TYR A 281 0.21 1.82 -14.50
CA TYR A 281 1.52 2.39 -14.18
C TYR A 281 2.56 1.30 -13.83
N THR A 282 2.17 0.19 -13.23
CA THR A 282 3.10 -0.93 -12.97
C THR A 282 3.58 -1.58 -14.26
N ARG A 283 2.70 -1.73 -15.26
CA ARG A 283 3.07 -2.27 -16.58
C ARG A 283 3.98 -1.31 -17.33
N ALA A 284 3.66 -0.02 -17.31
CA ALA A 284 4.50 1.01 -17.90
C ALA A 284 5.89 1.03 -17.28
N TRP A 285 5.98 0.95 -15.95
CA TRP A 285 7.25 0.88 -15.23
C TRP A 285 8.09 -0.34 -15.61
N LYS A 286 7.47 -1.51 -15.74
CA LYS A 286 8.18 -2.72 -16.20
C LYS A 286 8.78 -2.53 -17.60
N LYS A 287 8.06 -1.89 -18.52
CA LYS A 287 8.57 -1.57 -19.85
C LYS A 287 9.71 -0.54 -19.79
N ALA A 288 9.57 0.52 -18.98
CA ALA A 288 10.59 1.52 -18.77
C ALA A 288 11.91 0.92 -18.26
N ARG A 289 11.84 -0.05 -17.34
CA ARG A 289 13.02 -0.79 -16.85
C ARG A 289 13.74 -1.56 -17.98
N VAL A 290 12.99 -2.17 -18.89
CA VAL A 290 13.60 -2.88 -20.04
C VAL A 290 14.32 -1.92 -20.97
N ILE A 291 13.81 -0.70 -21.14
CA ILE A 291 14.42 0.33 -21.99
C ILE A 291 15.61 0.99 -21.29
N GLY A 292 15.47 1.30 -20.00
CA GLY A 292 16.40 2.16 -19.27
C GLY A 292 17.50 1.43 -18.49
N LEU A 293 17.41 0.11 -18.28
CA LEU A 293 18.43 -0.66 -17.57
C LEU A 293 19.27 -1.51 -18.52
N ALA A 294 20.50 -1.78 -18.11
CA ALA A 294 21.32 -2.75 -18.83
C ALA A 294 20.70 -4.17 -18.76
N PRO A 295 20.85 -5.02 -19.77
CA PRO A 295 20.18 -6.33 -19.84
C PRO A 295 20.36 -7.18 -18.58
N HIS A 296 21.56 -7.19 -17.98
CA HIS A 296 21.85 -7.94 -16.75
C HIS A 296 21.13 -7.40 -15.52
N GLN A 297 20.70 -6.12 -15.54
CA GLN A 297 19.98 -5.48 -14.42
C GLN A 297 18.47 -5.70 -14.51
N VAL A 298 17.91 -5.90 -15.69
CA VAL A 298 16.46 -6.04 -15.90
C VAL A 298 15.87 -7.21 -15.09
N GLY A 299 16.60 -8.31 -14.98
CA GLY A 299 16.19 -9.49 -14.21
C GLY A 299 16.37 -9.37 -12.69
N THR A 300 17.01 -8.30 -12.21
CA THR A 300 17.27 -8.09 -10.78
C THR A 300 16.13 -7.38 -10.06
N SER A 301 16.28 -7.24 -8.74
CA SER A 301 15.36 -6.47 -7.90
C SER A 301 15.49 -4.96 -8.04
N LEU A 302 16.49 -4.45 -8.80
CA LEU A 302 16.77 -3.02 -8.96
C LEU A 302 15.56 -2.27 -9.51
N ALA A 303 14.99 -1.36 -8.71
CA ALA A 303 13.77 -0.60 -9.01
C ALA A 303 12.63 -1.48 -9.59
N ALA A 304 12.45 -2.69 -9.06
CA ALA A 304 11.49 -3.65 -9.61
C ALA A 304 10.04 -3.14 -9.57
N ARG A 305 9.73 -2.31 -8.60
CA ARG A 305 8.41 -1.70 -8.39
C ARG A 305 8.49 -0.18 -8.49
N PRO A 306 7.43 0.50 -8.93
CA PRO A 306 7.37 1.97 -8.89
C PRO A 306 7.67 2.56 -7.50
N TYR A 307 7.28 1.86 -6.43
CA TYR A 307 7.52 2.28 -5.06
C TYR A 307 9.02 2.36 -4.71
N ASP A 308 9.87 1.61 -5.39
CA ASP A 308 11.31 1.60 -5.16
C ASP A 308 11.97 2.94 -5.54
N LEU A 309 11.31 3.76 -6.39
CA LEU A 309 11.71 5.15 -6.64
C LEU A 309 11.65 6.02 -5.38
N ARG A 310 10.63 5.83 -4.56
CA ARG A 310 10.54 6.52 -3.27
C ARG A 310 11.63 6.03 -2.31
N HIS A 311 11.96 4.74 -2.33
CA HIS A 311 13.09 4.24 -1.55
C HIS A 311 14.40 4.90 -1.99
N ALA A 312 14.59 5.05 -3.31
CA ALA A 312 15.74 5.75 -3.87
C ALA A 312 15.79 7.24 -3.46
N ALA A 313 14.65 7.94 -3.48
CA ALA A 313 14.54 9.33 -3.03
C ALA A 313 15.01 9.50 -1.59
N VAL A 314 14.43 8.73 -0.66
CA VAL A 314 14.74 8.82 0.76
C VAL A 314 16.19 8.45 1.05
N SER A 315 16.70 7.38 0.41
CA SER A 315 18.12 7.00 0.53
C SER A 315 19.04 8.10 -0.01
N THR A 316 18.69 8.72 -1.14
CA THR A 316 19.45 9.83 -1.72
C THR A 316 19.49 11.05 -0.77
N TRP A 317 18.37 11.39 -0.14
CA TRP A 317 18.34 12.50 0.80
C TRP A 317 19.18 12.23 2.04
N LEU A 318 19.09 11.03 2.62
CA LEU A 318 19.90 10.63 3.78
C LEU A 318 21.39 10.61 3.43
N ASN A 319 21.76 10.03 2.28
CA ASN A 319 23.14 9.98 1.80
C ASN A 319 23.68 11.36 1.38
N GLY A 320 22.81 12.29 0.99
CA GLY A 320 23.13 13.70 0.80
C GLY A 320 23.32 14.47 2.11
N GLY A 321 23.16 13.82 3.27
CA GLY A 321 23.34 14.39 4.59
C GLY A 321 22.21 15.30 5.03
N ALA A 322 21.00 15.10 4.51
CA ALA A 322 19.80 15.75 5.05
C ALA A 322 19.49 15.21 6.45
N ASP A 323 18.98 16.08 7.31
CA ASP A 323 18.60 15.72 8.67
C ASP A 323 17.52 14.63 8.67
N PRO A 324 17.67 13.53 9.44
CA PRO A 324 16.69 12.46 9.50
C PRO A 324 15.28 12.89 9.92
N ALA A 325 15.14 13.92 10.75
CA ALA A 325 13.82 14.42 11.15
C ALA A 325 13.13 15.13 9.98
N GLU A 326 13.87 15.93 9.21
CA GLU A 326 13.38 16.57 8.00
C GLU A 326 13.02 15.53 6.92
N VAL A 327 13.89 14.53 6.71
CA VAL A 327 13.60 13.43 5.76
C VAL A 327 12.36 12.64 6.19
N ALA A 328 12.18 12.37 7.47
CA ALA A 328 11.03 11.70 8.02
C ALA A 328 9.75 12.52 7.79
N ALA A 329 9.80 13.84 8.03
CA ALA A 329 8.70 14.75 7.79
C ALA A 329 8.29 14.76 6.30
N ARG A 330 9.25 14.95 5.38
CA ARG A 330 9.03 14.90 3.93
C ARG A 330 8.45 13.56 3.49
N ALA A 331 9.00 12.46 3.98
CA ALA A 331 8.54 11.11 3.63
C ALA A 331 7.23 10.71 4.34
N GLY A 332 6.78 11.42 5.38
CA GLY A 332 5.62 11.03 6.18
C GLY A 332 5.85 9.72 6.92
N HIS A 333 7.00 9.64 7.61
CA HIS A 333 7.39 8.58 8.53
C HIS A 333 7.66 9.20 9.91
N SER A 334 7.67 8.39 10.97
CA SER A 334 8.39 8.77 12.19
C SER A 334 9.89 8.55 11.98
N VAL A 335 10.72 9.29 12.71
CA VAL A 335 12.19 9.14 12.64
C VAL A 335 12.61 7.69 12.93
N ALA A 336 12.01 7.07 13.94
CA ALA A 336 12.30 5.68 14.29
C ALA A 336 11.98 4.70 13.14
N VAL A 337 10.83 4.88 12.48
CA VAL A 337 10.44 4.09 11.30
C VAL A 337 11.38 4.36 10.12
N LEU A 338 11.78 5.62 9.90
CA LEU A 338 12.72 5.97 8.84
C LEU A 338 14.06 5.26 9.04
N LEU A 339 14.66 5.39 10.20
CA LEU A 339 15.96 4.78 10.50
C LEU A 339 15.89 3.25 10.42
N LYS A 340 14.82 2.63 10.94
CA LYS A 340 14.60 1.18 10.83
C LYS A 340 14.54 0.71 9.38
N ILE A 341 13.81 1.44 8.51
CA ILE A 341 13.61 1.05 7.10
C ILE A 341 14.90 1.21 6.29
N TYR A 342 15.63 2.31 6.50
CA TYR A 342 16.73 2.73 5.62
C TYR A 342 18.12 2.53 6.22
N ALA A 343 18.24 1.90 7.40
CA ALA A 343 19.53 1.67 8.08
C ALA A 343 20.59 1.07 7.15
N LYS A 344 20.21 0.11 6.30
CA LYS A 344 21.12 -0.57 5.35
C LYS A 344 21.41 0.21 4.07
N CYS A 345 20.68 1.28 3.82
CA CYS A 345 20.83 2.11 2.62
C CYS A 345 21.61 3.39 2.87
N VAL A 346 21.97 3.65 4.13
CA VAL A 346 22.77 4.81 4.51
C VAL A 346 24.24 4.39 4.48
N ASP A 347 24.93 4.76 3.40
CA ASP A 347 26.38 4.63 3.32
C ASP A 347 27.00 5.65 4.27
N GLY A 348 28.05 5.21 5.03
CA GLY A 348 28.67 6.00 6.09
C GLY A 348 29.13 7.37 5.60
N ASN A 349 28.27 8.36 5.76
CA ASN A 349 28.45 9.77 5.37
C ASN A 349 29.43 10.53 6.28
N ARG A 350 30.42 9.81 6.86
CA ARG A 350 31.37 10.39 7.84
C ARG A 350 32.01 11.68 7.33
N GLU A 351 32.47 11.70 6.08
CA GLU A 351 33.13 12.88 5.50
C GLU A 351 32.17 14.05 5.28
N VAL A 352 30.92 13.78 4.92
CA VAL A 352 29.90 14.83 4.75
C VAL A 352 29.51 15.41 6.11
N ILE A 353 29.36 14.54 7.10
CA ILE A 353 29.06 14.95 8.48
C ILE A 353 30.24 15.76 9.05
N ASN A 354 31.48 15.27 8.89
CA ASN A 354 32.67 15.99 9.37
C ASN A 354 32.78 17.37 8.74
N ARG A 355 32.56 17.50 7.42
CA ARG A 355 32.55 18.82 6.76
C ARG A 355 31.48 19.76 7.29
N LYS A 356 30.30 19.24 7.65
CA LYS A 356 29.24 20.06 8.27
C LYS A 356 29.66 20.50 9.69
N ILE A 357 30.23 19.62 10.47
CA ILE A 357 30.74 19.92 11.80
C ILE A 357 31.88 20.96 11.71
N ASP A 358 32.86 20.76 10.81
CA ASP A 358 33.94 21.69 10.61
C ASP A 358 33.45 23.10 10.22
N ARG A 359 32.40 23.20 9.40
CA ARG A 359 31.81 24.49 9.02
C ARG A 359 31.23 25.21 10.25
N VAL A 360 30.48 24.49 11.07
CA VAL A 360 29.90 25.05 12.32
C VAL A 360 30.98 25.45 13.32
N LEU A 361 32.03 24.63 13.45
CA LEU A 361 33.13 24.91 14.38
C LEU A 361 34.00 26.10 13.92
N ARG A 362 34.01 26.43 12.62
CA ARG A 362 34.74 27.59 12.08
C ARG A 362 33.91 28.87 12.05
N ASP A 363 32.68 28.87 12.58
CA ASP A 363 31.74 30.01 12.52
C ASP A 363 31.52 30.57 11.08
N GLU A 364 31.69 29.74 10.05
CA GLU A 364 31.40 30.13 8.68
C GLU A 364 29.87 29.99 8.42
N HIS A 365 29.17 31.11 8.47
CA HIS A 365 27.77 31.24 8.08
C HIS A 365 27.58 31.39 6.59
#